data_74aea99e8d5f2addd47ab82cda49026a
#
_entry.id   74aea99e8d5f2addd47ab82cda49026a
#
_cell.length_a   1.000
_cell.length_b   1.000
_cell.length_c   1.000
_cell.angle_alpha   90.00
_cell.angle_beta   90.00
_cell.angle_gamma   90.00
#
_symmetry.space_group_name_H-M   'P 1'
#
loop_
_entity.id
_entity.type
_entity.pdbx_description
1 polymer ?
#
loop_
_entity_poly.entity_id
_entity_poly.type
_entity_poly.pdbx_seq_one_letter_code
_entity_poly.pdbx_strand_id
1 'polypeptide(L)'
;TALLDRYPEVFDPAVNPEAVRIAVTGRVPAPEDFGKYPAYVRFDGNWETDYTPDQLERIALVSVNFRNYSQWNGKGSIIPAERVKLEKIIDRAHGWGKTVRFWGAPEGTTVYYTFYDMGIDYINTDRPEVCAGFFDDFGNKNFQIGQRRTAVGGVTGTKRLDKTTRDFRGFQNDKLQLTEGIDVYTPTYRNDGGKGKVKNVIYLIGDGMGLSQIVAAFYANKGLTTLQMKYMVL
;
A
#
# COMPACT_ATOMS: atom_id res chain seq x y z
N THR A 1 -28.79 -6.72 24.34
CA THR A 1 -30.07 -7.44 24.15
C THR A 1 -31.27 -6.49 24.11
N ALA A 2 -31.44 -5.56 25.06
CA ALA A 2 -32.62 -4.65 25.12
C ALA A 2 -32.96 -3.93 23.79
N LEU A 3 -31.93 -3.54 22.99
CA LEU A 3 -32.16 -2.95 21.67
C LEU A 3 -32.68 -3.97 20.65
N LEU A 4 -32.15 -5.17 20.67
CA LEU A 4 -32.57 -6.26 19.78
C LEU A 4 -34.00 -6.69 20.05
N ASP A 5 -34.36 -6.78 21.34
CA ASP A 5 -35.70 -7.15 21.78
C ASP A 5 -36.72 -6.06 21.44
N ARG A 6 -36.29 -4.80 21.39
CA ARG A 6 -37.15 -3.64 21.09
C ARG A 6 -37.47 -3.45 19.61
N TYR A 7 -36.54 -3.89 18.72
CA TYR A 7 -36.64 -3.67 17.28
C TYR A 7 -36.39 -4.99 16.51
N PRO A 8 -37.20 -6.04 16.73
CA PRO A 8 -36.97 -7.32 16.07
C PRO A 8 -37.08 -7.23 14.54
N GLU A 9 -37.93 -6.32 14.02
CA GLU A 9 -38.06 -6.08 12.58
C GLU A 9 -36.79 -5.55 11.90
N VAL A 10 -35.86 -5.00 12.68
CA VAL A 10 -34.57 -4.50 12.18
C VAL A 10 -33.51 -5.57 12.27
N PHE A 11 -33.52 -6.39 13.32
CA PHE A 11 -32.37 -7.21 13.69
C PHE A 11 -32.62 -8.73 13.61
N ASP A 12 -33.86 -9.19 13.67
CA ASP A 12 -34.18 -10.61 13.68
C ASP A 12 -34.57 -11.11 12.28
N PRO A 13 -33.75 -11.96 11.63
CA PRO A 13 -34.06 -12.50 10.32
C PRO A 13 -35.26 -13.45 10.30
N ALA A 14 -35.72 -13.92 11.45
CA ALA A 14 -36.98 -14.68 11.55
C ALA A 14 -38.24 -13.79 11.42
N VAL A 15 -38.08 -12.50 11.77
CA VAL A 15 -39.15 -11.48 11.64
C VAL A 15 -39.04 -10.76 10.30
N ASN A 16 -37.83 -10.45 9.88
CA ASN A 16 -37.54 -9.75 8.62
C ASN A 16 -36.34 -10.42 7.90
N PRO A 17 -36.52 -11.07 6.76
CA PRO A 17 -35.42 -11.67 5.99
C PRO A 17 -34.34 -10.68 5.57
N GLU A 18 -34.69 -9.38 5.46
CA GLU A 18 -33.76 -8.28 5.14
C GLU A 18 -33.13 -7.64 6.39
N ALA A 19 -33.25 -8.28 7.55
CA ALA A 19 -32.72 -7.78 8.82
C ALA A 19 -31.21 -7.49 8.73
N VAL A 20 -30.80 -6.45 9.43
CA VAL A 20 -29.39 -6.01 9.48
C VAL A 20 -28.52 -7.08 10.13
N ARG A 21 -27.45 -7.45 9.48
CA ARG A 21 -26.46 -8.38 10.05
C ARG A 21 -25.68 -7.71 11.18
N ILE A 22 -25.61 -8.39 12.31
CA ILE A 22 -24.97 -7.87 13.51
C ILE A 22 -23.62 -8.59 13.70
N ALA A 23 -22.57 -7.80 13.86
CA ALA A 23 -21.27 -8.25 14.33
C ALA A 23 -20.84 -7.43 15.55
N VAL A 24 -20.73 -8.08 16.70
CA VAL A 24 -20.27 -7.45 17.94
C VAL A 24 -18.76 -7.40 17.94
N THR A 25 -18.20 -6.20 18.11
CA THR A 25 -16.75 -5.95 18.18
C THR A 25 -16.38 -5.29 19.50
N GLY A 26 -15.09 -5.22 19.82
CA GLY A 26 -14.57 -4.65 21.04
C GLY A 26 -14.61 -5.63 22.20
N ARG A 27 -15.56 -5.51 23.10
CA ARG A 27 -15.74 -6.48 24.20
C ARG A 27 -16.58 -7.67 23.74
N VAL A 28 -15.94 -8.58 23.02
CA VAL A 28 -16.57 -9.83 22.60
C VAL A 28 -16.62 -10.78 23.81
N PRO A 29 -17.77 -11.47 24.05
CA PRO A 29 -17.84 -12.48 25.11
C PRO A 29 -16.92 -13.66 24.82
N ALA A 30 -16.61 -14.45 25.85
CA ALA A 30 -15.85 -15.68 25.69
C ALA A 30 -16.61 -16.65 24.76
N PRO A 31 -15.93 -17.45 23.93
CA PRO A 31 -16.59 -18.34 22.97
C PRO A 31 -17.63 -19.29 23.56
N GLU A 32 -17.41 -19.75 24.77
CA GLU A 32 -18.36 -20.59 25.54
C GLU A 32 -19.66 -19.87 25.89
N ASP A 33 -19.65 -18.55 25.87
CA ASP A 33 -20.79 -17.70 26.18
C ASP A 33 -21.62 -17.29 24.95
N PHE A 34 -21.18 -17.63 23.72
CA PHE A 34 -21.88 -17.25 22.49
C PHE A 34 -23.34 -17.74 22.47
N GLY A 35 -23.61 -18.90 23.07
CA GLY A 35 -24.96 -19.44 23.18
C GLY A 35 -25.95 -18.63 24.04
N LYS A 36 -25.44 -17.69 24.86
CA LYS A 36 -26.29 -16.79 25.68
C LYS A 36 -26.92 -15.66 24.85
N TYR A 37 -26.52 -15.51 23.59
CA TYR A 37 -26.99 -14.46 22.69
C TYR A 37 -27.86 -15.05 21.57
N PRO A 38 -28.81 -14.29 21.00
CA PRO A 38 -29.63 -14.74 19.88
C PRO A 38 -28.76 -15.31 18.74
N ALA A 39 -29.24 -16.33 18.05
CA ALA A 39 -28.46 -17.06 17.03
C ALA A 39 -28.00 -16.17 15.86
N TYR A 40 -28.73 -15.10 15.58
CA TYR A 40 -28.41 -14.15 14.53
C TYR A 40 -27.31 -13.13 14.92
N VAL A 41 -26.95 -13.02 16.20
CA VAL A 41 -25.85 -12.17 16.66
C VAL A 41 -24.53 -12.89 16.42
N ARG A 42 -23.63 -12.26 15.69
CA ARG A 42 -22.30 -12.76 15.42
C ARG A 42 -21.25 -11.90 16.12
N PHE A 43 -20.03 -12.41 16.15
CA PHE A 43 -18.94 -11.80 16.93
C PHE A 43 -17.72 -11.60 16.04
N ASP A 44 -16.93 -10.62 16.40
CA ASP A 44 -15.60 -10.41 15.86
C ASP A 44 -14.65 -11.49 16.40
N GLY A 45 -13.98 -12.21 15.50
CA GLY A 45 -13.12 -13.35 15.84
C GLY A 45 -11.70 -12.93 16.19
N ASN A 46 -11.12 -13.67 17.13
CA ASN A 46 -9.68 -13.60 17.43
C ASN A 46 -8.96 -14.75 16.71
N TRP A 47 -8.01 -14.45 15.85
CA TRP A 47 -7.27 -15.43 15.08
C TRP A 47 -6.41 -16.37 15.93
N GLU A 48 -6.09 -16.00 17.19
CA GLU A 48 -5.29 -16.82 18.11
C GLU A 48 -6.13 -17.85 18.89
N THR A 49 -7.47 -17.76 18.78
CA THR A 49 -8.38 -18.65 19.49
C THR A 49 -8.65 -19.91 18.67
N ASP A 50 -8.67 -21.06 19.33
CA ASP A 50 -9.14 -22.32 18.75
C ASP A 50 -10.64 -22.46 18.98
N TYR A 51 -11.41 -22.18 17.93
CA TYR A 51 -12.88 -22.29 17.96
C TYR A 51 -13.35 -23.70 17.61
N THR A 52 -14.40 -24.15 18.26
CA THR A 52 -15.17 -25.31 17.81
C THR A 52 -15.97 -24.93 16.53
N PRO A 53 -16.44 -25.91 15.74
CA PRO A 53 -17.28 -25.61 14.56
C PRO A 53 -18.48 -24.74 14.89
N ASP A 54 -19.21 -25.02 15.98
CA ASP A 54 -20.38 -24.25 16.39
C ASP A 54 -20.02 -22.80 16.77
N GLN A 55 -18.86 -22.61 17.41
CA GLN A 55 -18.36 -21.29 17.74
C GLN A 55 -17.95 -20.52 16.49
N LEU A 56 -17.34 -21.18 15.49
CA LEU A 56 -16.99 -20.58 14.23
C LEU A 56 -18.22 -20.09 13.45
N GLU A 57 -19.34 -20.77 13.53
CA GLU A 57 -20.59 -20.29 12.92
C GLU A 57 -21.02 -18.92 13.49
N ARG A 58 -20.65 -18.64 14.74
CA ARG A 58 -20.95 -17.38 15.41
C ARG A 58 -19.93 -16.26 15.11
N ILE A 59 -18.84 -16.56 14.43
CA ILE A 59 -17.86 -15.56 14.01
C ILE A 59 -18.31 -14.91 12.69
N ALA A 60 -18.37 -13.58 12.68
CA ALA A 60 -18.69 -12.80 11.50
C ALA A 60 -17.49 -12.61 10.60
N LEU A 61 -16.38 -12.18 11.18
CA LEU A 61 -15.10 -11.90 10.52
C LEU A 61 -13.98 -11.97 11.56
N VAL A 62 -12.75 -11.95 11.13
CA VAL A 62 -11.57 -11.82 12.00
C VAL A 62 -11.02 -10.40 11.90
N SER A 63 -10.92 -9.70 13.01
CA SER A 63 -10.50 -8.31 13.06
C SER A 63 -9.25 -8.16 13.94
N VAL A 64 -8.18 -7.67 13.38
CA VAL A 64 -6.86 -7.68 14.02
C VAL A 64 -6.26 -6.28 14.06
N ASN A 65 -5.63 -5.94 15.20
CA ASN A 65 -4.84 -4.73 15.28
C ASN A 65 -3.53 -4.92 14.51
N PHE A 66 -3.39 -4.21 13.39
CA PHE A 66 -2.20 -4.25 12.55
C PHE A 66 -0.91 -3.95 13.34
N ARG A 67 -0.98 -2.99 14.26
CA ARG A 67 0.20 -2.54 15.03
C ARG A 67 0.79 -3.58 15.96
N ASN A 68 0.05 -4.64 16.27
CA ASN A 68 0.57 -5.74 17.08
C ASN A 68 1.55 -6.63 16.27
N TYR A 69 1.50 -6.58 14.94
CA TYR A 69 2.25 -7.49 14.07
C TYR A 69 3.20 -6.78 13.09
N SER A 70 2.98 -5.48 12.85
CA SER A 70 3.79 -4.69 11.93
C SER A 70 3.93 -3.24 12.38
N GLN A 71 5.13 -2.70 12.23
CA GLN A 71 5.44 -1.28 12.44
C GLN A 71 5.50 -0.52 11.10
N TRP A 72 5.17 -1.15 10.00
CA TRP A 72 5.16 -0.53 8.69
C TRP A 72 4.25 0.71 8.66
N ASN A 73 4.76 1.80 8.09
CA ASN A 73 4.08 3.10 8.04
C ASN A 73 3.34 3.36 6.72
N GLY A 74 3.24 2.36 5.85
CA GLY A 74 2.58 2.48 4.53
C GLY A 74 3.47 3.00 3.42
N LYS A 75 4.74 3.28 3.69
CA LYS A 75 5.72 3.73 2.69
C LYS A 75 6.69 2.61 2.33
N GLY A 76 7.01 2.52 1.03
CA GLY A 76 7.86 1.44 0.53
C GLY A 76 7.25 0.05 0.76
N SER A 77 8.09 -0.96 0.76
CA SER A 77 7.66 -2.34 0.96
C SER A 77 7.58 -2.69 2.45
N ILE A 78 6.60 -3.49 2.81
CA ILE A 78 6.53 -4.07 4.16
C ILE A 78 7.70 -5.05 4.36
N ILE A 79 8.23 -5.08 5.57
CA ILE A 79 9.35 -5.99 5.92
C ILE A 79 8.88 -7.45 5.75
N PRO A 80 9.65 -8.30 5.03
CA PRO A 80 9.23 -9.67 4.73
C PRO A 80 8.81 -10.49 5.96
N ALA A 81 9.52 -10.35 7.08
CA ALA A 81 9.18 -11.04 8.32
C ALA A 81 7.86 -10.58 8.95
N GLU A 82 7.47 -9.32 8.75
CA GLU A 82 6.17 -8.81 9.18
C GLU A 82 5.06 -9.26 8.23
N ARG A 83 5.34 -9.23 6.92
CA ARG A 83 4.42 -9.73 5.90
C ARG A 83 4.02 -11.18 6.16
N VAL A 84 4.97 -12.05 6.40
CA VAL A 84 4.72 -13.48 6.73
C VAL A 84 3.80 -13.64 7.94
N LYS A 85 3.96 -12.80 8.98
CA LYS A 85 3.07 -12.86 10.16
C LYS A 85 1.63 -12.47 9.79
N LEU A 86 1.46 -11.43 8.99
CA LEU A 86 0.14 -10.98 8.56
C LEU A 86 -0.52 -11.98 7.62
N GLU A 87 0.22 -12.56 6.68
CA GLU A 87 -0.26 -13.62 5.79
C GLU A 87 -0.72 -14.85 6.57
N LYS A 88 0.00 -15.25 7.61
CA LYS A 88 -0.43 -16.34 8.50
C LYS A 88 -1.79 -16.08 9.17
N ILE A 89 -2.08 -14.83 9.53
CA ILE A 89 -3.38 -14.44 10.10
C ILE A 89 -4.47 -14.57 9.04
N ILE A 90 -4.20 -14.10 7.83
CA ILE A 90 -5.12 -14.17 6.69
C ILE A 90 -5.43 -15.63 6.36
N ASP A 91 -4.40 -16.44 6.19
CA ASP A 91 -4.52 -17.86 5.85
C ASP A 91 -5.34 -18.62 6.89
N ARG A 92 -5.13 -18.32 8.18
CA ARG A 92 -5.92 -18.95 9.26
C ARG A 92 -7.39 -18.54 9.20
N ALA A 93 -7.69 -17.26 9.01
CA ALA A 93 -9.07 -16.79 8.89
C ALA A 93 -9.76 -17.40 7.66
N HIS A 94 -9.07 -17.43 6.53
CA HIS A 94 -9.57 -18.06 5.30
C HIS A 94 -9.73 -19.57 5.45
N GLY A 95 -8.84 -20.24 6.19
CA GLY A 95 -9.00 -21.65 6.55
C GLY A 95 -10.26 -21.95 7.35
N TRP A 96 -10.80 -20.97 8.06
CA TRP A 96 -12.10 -21.05 8.74
C TRP A 96 -13.27 -20.61 7.84
N GLY A 97 -13.02 -20.21 6.62
CA GLY A 97 -14.02 -19.61 5.73
C GLY A 97 -14.50 -18.24 6.23
N LYS A 98 -13.64 -17.51 6.96
CA LYS A 98 -13.96 -16.17 7.50
C LYS A 98 -13.17 -15.10 6.79
N THR A 99 -13.82 -13.97 6.60
CA THR A 99 -13.18 -12.75 6.10
C THR A 99 -12.30 -12.11 7.17
N VAL A 100 -11.31 -11.34 6.75
CA VAL A 100 -10.34 -10.70 7.65
C VAL A 100 -10.16 -9.22 7.32
N ARG A 101 -9.97 -8.42 8.37
CA ARG A 101 -9.56 -7.01 8.26
C ARG A 101 -8.45 -6.68 9.26
N PHE A 102 -7.62 -5.73 8.88
CA PHE A 102 -6.68 -5.08 9.80
C PHE A 102 -7.14 -3.67 10.13
N TRP A 103 -7.30 -3.38 11.42
CA TRP A 103 -7.53 -2.01 11.89
C TRP A 103 -6.26 -1.40 12.48
N GLY A 104 -6.20 -0.07 12.60
CA GLY A 104 -5.00 0.64 13.05
C GLY A 104 -3.83 0.57 12.07
N ALA A 105 -4.08 0.16 10.83
CA ALA A 105 -3.10 0.18 9.76
C ALA A 105 -2.86 1.61 9.25
N PRO A 106 -1.72 1.87 8.60
CA PRO A 106 -1.53 3.13 7.90
C PRO A 106 -2.49 3.25 6.71
N GLU A 107 -2.63 4.46 6.17
CA GLU A 107 -3.48 4.73 5.02
C GLU A 107 -2.69 5.12 3.78
N GLY A 108 -3.29 4.89 2.61
CA GLY A 108 -2.79 5.32 1.32
C GLY A 108 -2.80 4.23 0.27
N THR A 109 -2.57 4.63 -0.97
CA THR A 109 -2.66 3.73 -2.14
C THR A 109 -1.68 2.55 -2.06
N THR A 110 -0.49 2.76 -1.50
CA THR A 110 0.49 1.67 -1.28
C THR A 110 -0.06 0.63 -0.30
N VAL A 111 -0.78 1.08 0.74
CA VAL A 111 -1.39 0.18 1.74
C VAL A 111 -2.55 -0.59 1.12
N TYR A 112 -3.43 0.09 0.38
CA TYR A 112 -4.55 -0.54 -0.31
C TYR A 112 -4.09 -1.62 -1.28
N TYR A 113 -3.06 -1.31 -2.08
CA TYR A 113 -2.46 -2.28 -2.98
C TYR A 113 -1.84 -3.46 -2.22
N THR A 114 -1.06 -3.18 -1.18
CA THR A 114 -0.37 -4.23 -0.40
C THR A 114 -1.37 -5.17 0.26
N PHE A 115 -2.43 -4.63 0.86
CA PHE A 115 -3.47 -5.43 1.48
C PHE A 115 -4.26 -6.25 0.47
N TYR A 116 -4.59 -5.65 -0.68
CA TYR A 116 -5.22 -6.38 -1.78
C TYR A 116 -4.33 -7.54 -2.27
N ASP A 117 -3.03 -7.29 -2.45
CA ASP A 117 -2.06 -8.29 -2.88
C ASP A 117 -1.89 -9.43 -1.85
N MET A 118 -2.06 -9.13 -0.57
CA MET A 118 -2.03 -10.11 0.51
C MET A 118 -3.34 -10.89 0.68
N GLY A 119 -4.43 -10.47 0.02
CA GLY A 119 -5.72 -11.14 0.09
C GLY A 119 -6.59 -10.70 1.27
N ILE A 120 -6.41 -9.47 1.78
CA ILE A 120 -7.32 -8.89 2.78
C ILE A 120 -8.71 -8.68 2.17
N ASP A 121 -9.75 -9.06 2.91
CA ASP A 121 -11.14 -8.96 2.44
C ASP A 121 -11.72 -7.56 2.65
N TYR A 122 -11.37 -6.92 3.77
CA TYR A 122 -11.88 -5.58 4.10
C TYR A 122 -10.73 -4.61 4.40
N ILE A 123 -10.68 -3.54 3.66
CA ILE A 123 -9.77 -2.43 3.93
C ILE A 123 -10.41 -1.51 4.97
N ASN A 124 -9.77 -1.38 6.14
CA ASN A 124 -10.16 -0.40 7.14
C ASN A 124 -9.55 0.95 6.78
N THR A 125 -10.38 1.95 6.56
CA THR A 125 -9.95 3.29 6.14
C THR A 125 -10.85 4.37 6.74
N ASP A 126 -10.29 5.52 7.06
CA ASP A 126 -11.02 6.73 7.44
C ASP A 126 -11.35 7.59 6.19
N ARG A 127 -10.95 7.14 4.99
CA ARG A 127 -11.14 7.83 3.72
C ARG A 127 -11.79 6.92 2.67
N PRO A 128 -13.05 6.51 2.89
CA PRO A 128 -13.71 5.50 2.07
C PRO A 128 -13.80 5.90 0.59
N GLU A 129 -14.01 7.19 0.27
CA GLU A 129 -14.09 7.66 -1.10
C GLU A 129 -12.75 7.53 -1.85
N VAL A 130 -11.64 7.77 -1.15
CA VAL A 130 -10.30 7.62 -1.72
C VAL A 130 -9.97 6.15 -1.95
N CYS A 131 -10.35 5.31 -0.99
CA CYS A 131 -10.18 3.86 -1.10
C CYS A 131 -11.03 3.28 -2.24
N ALA A 132 -12.30 3.67 -2.32
CA ALA A 132 -13.20 3.25 -3.39
C ALA A 132 -12.68 3.70 -4.76
N GLY A 133 -12.31 4.97 -4.92
CA GLY A 133 -11.73 5.49 -6.16
C GLY A 133 -10.46 4.75 -6.59
N PHE A 134 -9.60 4.37 -5.63
CA PHE A 134 -8.44 3.55 -5.94
C PHE A 134 -8.83 2.19 -6.52
N PHE A 135 -9.82 1.51 -5.92
CA PHE A 135 -10.24 0.19 -6.41
C PHE A 135 -11.04 0.26 -7.70
N ASP A 136 -11.79 1.31 -7.92
CA ASP A 136 -12.48 1.57 -9.20
C ASP A 136 -11.45 1.72 -10.32
N ASP A 137 -10.44 2.54 -10.14
CA ASP A 137 -9.35 2.71 -11.10
C ASP A 137 -8.57 1.41 -11.31
N PHE A 138 -8.29 0.69 -10.22
CA PHE A 138 -7.56 -0.57 -10.25
C PHE A 138 -8.36 -1.68 -10.93
N GLY A 139 -9.67 -1.80 -10.63
CA GLY A 139 -10.58 -2.78 -11.20
C GLY A 139 -10.83 -2.56 -12.70
N ASN A 140 -10.99 -1.31 -13.09
CA ASN A 140 -11.25 -0.92 -14.47
C ASN A 140 -10.00 -0.95 -15.36
N LYS A 141 -8.84 -1.34 -14.82
CA LYS A 141 -7.53 -1.31 -15.51
C LYS A 141 -7.19 0.08 -16.10
N ASN A 142 -7.83 1.11 -15.59
CA ASN A 142 -7.61 2.50 -15.98
C ASN A 142 -6.43 3.11 -15.22
N PHE A 143 -5.51 2.29 -14.75
CA PHE A 143 -4.30 2.77 -14.14
C PHE A 143 -3.49 3.51 -15.21
N GLN A 144 -3.74 4.81 -15.30
CA GLN A 144 -2.92 5.71 -16.08
C GLN A 144 -1.82 6.19 -15.15
N ILE A 145 -0.58 5.90 -15.49
CA ILE A 145 0.53 6.65 -14.92
C ILE A 145 0.37 8.07 -15.39
N GLY A 146 -0.25 8.86 -14.54
CA GLY A 146 -0.46 10.28 -14.64
C GLY A 146 -0.81 10.81 -16.02
N GLN A 147 -1.79 11.66 -16.14
CA GLN A 147 -1.76 12.58 -17.26
C GLN A 147 -0.40 13.25 -17.23
N ARG A 148 0.48 12.82 -18.10
CA ARG A 148 1.66 13.62 -18.34
C ARG A 148 1.15 14.99 -18.72
N ARG A 149 1.33 15.94 -17.83
CA ARG A 149 1.23 17.33 -18.22
C ARG A 149 2.02 17.43 -19.52
N THR A 150 1.42 18.02 -20.51
CA THR A 150 2.13 18.39 -21.72
C THR A 150 3.40 19.08 -21.23
N ALA A 151 4.49 18.34 -21.20
CA ALA A 151 5.78 18.94 -20.87
C ALA A 151 5.95 20.07 -21.88
N VAL A 152 6.55 21.14 -21.44
CA VAL A 152 7.02 22.19 -22.36
C VAL A 152 7.74 21.47 -23.49
N GLY A 153 7.13 21.38 -24.68
CA GLY A 153 7.63 20.56 -25.76
C GLY A 153 6.67 19.47 -26.27
N GLY A 154 5.47 19.38 -25.71
CA GLY A 154 4.34 18.69 -26.35
C GLY A 154 4.38 17.16 -26.32
N VAL A 155 4.67 16.55 -25.19
CA VAL A 155 4.41 15.12 -25.05
C VAL A 155 2.93 14.90 -24.89
N THR A 156 2.31 14.45 -25.95
CA THR A 156 0.93 14.00 -25.97
C THR A 156 0.93 12.49 -25.93
N GLY A 157 0.37 11.92 -24.90
CA GLY A 157 0.10 10.49 -24.84
C GLY A 157 -0.04 10.00 -23.41
N THR A 158 -1.19 9.47 -23.11
CA THR A 158 -1.41 8.62 -21.95
C THR A 158 -1.14 7.19 -22.38
N LYS A 159 -0.16 6.54 -21.77
CA LYS A 159 0.00 5.09 -21.94
C LYS A 159 -0.56 4.40 -20.72
N ARG A 160 -1.45 3.45 -20.94
CA ARG A 160 -1.95 2.57 -19.89
C ARG A 160 -0.84 1.63 -19.46
N LEU A 161 -0.64 1.50 -18.16
CA LEU A 161 0.08 0.38 -17.60
C LEU A 161 -0.80 -0.86 -17.77
N ASP A 162 -0.42 -1.74 -18.68
CA ASP A 162 -0.98 -3.06 -18.67
C ASP A 162 -0.33 -3.86 -17.54
N LYS A 163 -1.13 -4.21 -16.53
CA LYS A 163 -0.70 -5.00 -15.38
C LYS A 163 -0.15 -6.36 -15.81
N THR A 164 -0.61 -6.90 -16.94
CA THR A 164 -0.24 -8.24 -17.40
C THR A 164 1.09 -8.27 -18.12
N THR A 165 1.44 -7.23 -18.82
CA THR A 165 2.67 -7.20 -19.64
C THR A 165 3.87 -6.64 -18.91
N ARG A 166 3.67 -5.83 -17.86
CA ARG A 166 4.73 -5.06 -17.18
C ARG A 166 5.67 -4.36 -18.17
N ASP A 167 5.16 -4.04 -19.34
CA ASP A 167 5.94 -3.48 -20.43
C ASP A 167 6.12 -1.97 -20.22
N PHE A 168 7.21 -1.62 -19.60
CA PHE A 168 7.61 -0.22 -19.38
C PHE A 168 8.10 0.48 -20.64
N ARG A 169 8.27 -0.20 -21.77
CA ARG A 169 8.68 0.41 -23.04
C ARG A 169 7.70 1.50 -23.47
N GLY A 170 6.46 1.41 -23.00
CA GLY A 170 5.45 2.44 -23.20
C GLY A 170 5.75 3.80 -22.57
N PHE A 171 6.74 3.93 -21.71
CA PHE A 171 7.17 5.19 -21.09
C PHE A 171 8.27 5.90 -21.85
N GLN A 172 8.76 5.34 -22.92
CA GLN A 172 9.68 6.05 -23.79
C GLN A 172 8.98 7.29 -24.31
N ASN A 173 9.48 8.42 -23.86
CA ASN A 173 9.13 9.68 -24.41
C ASN A 173 10.09 9.94 -25.56
N ASP A 174 9.60 9.76 -26.78
CA ASP A 174 10.42 9.91 -27.99
C ASP A 174 11.08 11.29 -28.09
N LYS A 175 10.49 12.29 -27.41
CA LYS A 175 11.05 13.65 -27.33
C LYS A 175 12.09 13.84 -26.22
N LEU A 176 12.19 12.87 -25.29
CA LEU A 176 13.22 12.85 -24.25
C LEU A 176 14.29 11.78 -24.55
N GLN A 177 14.25 11.14 -25.69
CA GLN A 177 15.40 10.38 -26.12
C GLN A 177 16.54 11.36 -26.35
N LEU A 178 17.53 11.26 -25.51
CA LEU A 178 18.82 11.89 -25.76
C LEU A 178 19.43 11.18 -26.97
N THR A 179 19.20 11.73 -28.14
CA THR A 179 19.79 11.23 -29.39
C THR A 179 21.29 11.48 -29.42
N GLU A 180 21.74 12.45 -28.66
CA GLU A 180 23.15 12.79 -28.44
C GLU A 180 23.45 12.72 -26.97
N GLY A 181 24.61 12.19 -26.60
CA GLY A 181 25.07 12.17 -25.23
C GLY A 181 25.17 13.61 -24.69
N ILE A 182 24.78 13.82 -23.45
CA ILE A 182 25.03 15.10 -22.78
C ILE A 182 26.57 15.24 -22.69
N ASP A 183 27.09 16.32 -23.22
CA ASP A 183 28.50 16.64 -23.03
C ASP A 183 28.79 16.83 -21.55
N VAL A 184 29.58 15.91 -21.03
CA VAL A 184 30.02 15.99 -19.64
C VAL A 184 31.06 17.09 -19.53
N TYR A 185 30.78 18.10 -18.72
CA TYR A 185 31.71 19.16 -18.46
C TYR A 185 33.08 18.61 -18.01
N THR A 186 34.12 18.92 -18.77
CA THR A 186 35.49 18.62 -18.35
C THR A 186 36.04 19.81 -17.58
N PRO A 187 36.43 19.64 -16.31
CA PRO A 187 36.98 20.75 -15.53
C PRO A 187 38.12 21.45 -16.20
N THR A 188 38.02 22.75 -16.38
CA THR A 188 39.07 23.58 -16.97
C THR A 188 40.06 24.11 -15.94
N TYR A 189 39.81 23.87 -14.66
CA TYR A 189 40.67 24.25 -13.56
C TYR A 189 41.43 23.06 -13.00
N ARG A 190 42.61 23.31 -12.50
CA ARG A 190 43.48 22.30 -11.88
C ARG A 190 42.99 22.05 -10.45
N ASN A 191 42.70 20.80 -10.13
CA ASN A 191 42.43 20.38 -8.76
C ASN A 191 43.79 20.20 -8.04
N ASP A 192 44.08 21.09 -7.13
CA ASP A 192 45.34 21.12 -6.34
C ASP A 192 45.29 20.24 -5.08
N GLY A 193 44.19 19.49 -4.89
CA GLY A 193 44.00 18.62 -3.72
C GLY A 193 43.74 19.38 -2.42
N GLY A 194 43.31 20.63 -2.49
CA GLY A 194 42.93 21.43 -1.33
C GLY A 194 44.10 22.11 -0.60
N LYS A 195 45.24 22.26 -1.24
CA LYS A 195 46.42 22.95 -0.64
C LYS A 195 46.30 24.47 -0.61
N GLY A 196 45.37 25.06 -1.31
CA GLY A 196 45.13 26.50 -1.34
C GLY A 196 44.16 26.97 -0.23
N LYS A 197 44.23 28.26 0.16
CA LYS A 197 43.19 28.88 1.01
C LYS A 197 41.91 28.97 0.21
N VAL A 198 40.87 28.28 0.67
CA VAL A 198 39.51 28.38 0.09
C VAL A 198 38.92 29.73 0.47
N LYS A 199 38.60 30.55 -0.54
CA LYS A 199 37.94 31.85 -0.33
C LYS A 199 36.40 31.74 -0.42
N ASN A 200 35.93 30.88 -1.29
CA ASN A 200 34.52 30.69 -1.52
C ASN A 200 34.24 29.19 -1.68
N VAL A 201 33.12 28.76 -1.16
CA VAL A 201 32.56 27.40 -1.34
C VAL A 201 31.21 27.52 -1.98
N ILE A 202 31.00 26.88 -3.09
CA ILE A 202 29.69 26.73 -3.72
C ILE A 202 29.23 25.31 -3.46
N TYR A 203 28.15 25.17 -2.73
CA TYR A 203 27.55 23.87 -2.43
C TYR A 203 26.27 23.73 -3.26
N LEU A 204 26.25 22.75 -4.15
CA LEU A 204 25.09 22.45 -5.01
C LEU A 204 24.32 21.28 -4.40
N ILE A 205 23.08 21.53 -4.07
CA ILE A 205 22.17 20.52 -3.55
C ILE A 205 21.16 20.18 -4.65
N GLY A 206 21.16 18.93 -5.08
CA GLY A 206 20.14 18.44 -6.03
C GLY A 206 18.83 18.19 -5.30
N ASP A 207 17.87 19.08 -5.45
CA ASP A 207 16.53 18.92 -4.86
C ASP A 207 15.80 17.72 -5.51
N GLY A 208 15.33 16.81 -4.66
CA GLY A 208 14.69 15.57 -5.10
C GLY A 208 15.61 14.58 -5.81
N MET A 209 16.92 14.80 -5.79
CA MET A 209 17.91 13.92 -6.42
C MET A 209 18.18 12.70 -5.52
N GLY A 210 17.40 11.67 -5.71
CA GLY A 210 17.61 10.37 -5.05
C GLY A 210 18.52 9.44 -5.85
N LEU A 211 18.84 8.29 -5.28
CA LEU A 211 19.71 7.30 -5.92
C LEU A 211 19.19 6.86 -7.30
N SER A 212 17.87 6.75 -7.46
CA SER A 212 17.25 6.38 -8.73
C SER A 212 17.52 7.38 -9.86
N GLN A 213 17.52 8.69 -9.54
CA GLN A 213 17.85 9.75 -10.50
C GLN A 213 19.32 9.71 -10.89
N ILE A 214 20.19 9.45 -9.92
CA ILE A 214 21.64 9.31 -10.16
C ILE A 214 21.91 8.10 -11.05
N VAL A 215 21.28 6.96 -10.77
CA VAL A 215 21.40 5.73 -11.58
C VAL A 215 20.85 5.96 -12.99
N ALA A 216 19.72 6.65 -13.13
CA ALA A 216 19.17 6.98 -14.43
C ALA A 216 20.12 7.88 -15.24
N ALA A 217 20.70 8.89 -14.61
CA ALA A 217 21.71 9.75 -15.24
C ALA A 217 22.98 8.97 -15.64
N PHE A 218 23.39 8.03 -14.81
CA PHE A 218 24.53 7.16 -15.11
C PHE A 218 24.29 6.35 -16.40
N TYR A 219 23.12 5.72 -16.51
CA TYR A 219 22.80 4.94 -17.72
C TYR A 219 22.58 5.81 -18.95
N ALA A 220 21.95 6.97 -18.79
CA ALA A 220 21.73 7.90 -19.90
C ALA A 220 23.05 8.44 -20.49
N ASN A 221 24.05 8.65 -19.64
CA ASN A 221 25.37 9.19 -20.03
C ASN A 221 26.45 8.11 -20.24
N LYS A 222 26.05 6.85 -20.35
CA LYS A 222 27.00 5.72 -20.48
C LYS A 222 28.06 5.65 -19.38
N GLY A 223 27.68 6.10 -18.18
CA GLY A 223 28.49 6.13 -16.98
C GLY A 223 28.84 7.56 -16.52
N LEU A 224 29.16 7.67 -15.26
CA LEU A 224 29.72 8.91 -14.68
C LEU A 224 31.25 8.81 -14.69
N THR A 225 31.90 9.92 -14.93
CA THR A 225 33.38 9.94 -14.84
C THR A 225 33.82 9.71 -13.40
N THR A 226 34.98 9.13 -13.21
CA THR A 226 35.58 8.91 -11.89
C THR A 226 35.69 10.23 -11.09
N LEU A 227 35.91 11.37 -11.79
CA LEU A 227 35.94 12.67 -11.16
C LEU A 227 34.59 13.11 -10.62
N GLN A 228 33.49 12.86 -11.34
CA GLN A 228 32.12 13.17 -10.93
C GLN A 228 31.73 12.35 -9.70
N MET A 229 32.08 11.06 -9.68
CA MET A 229 31.81 10.18 -8.54
C MET A 229 32.59 10.59 -7.29
N LYS A 230 33.82 11.07 -7.44
CA LYS A 230 34.70 11.41 -6.31
C LYS A 230 34.17 12.54 -5.45
N TYR A 231 33.42 13.47 -6.00
CA TYR A 231 32.92 14.64 -5.29
C TYR A 231 31.40 14.59 -5.01
N MET A 232 30.78 13.47 -5.34
CA MET A 232 29.38 13.23 -5.02
C MET A 232 29.29 12.60 -3.63
N VAL A 233 28.54 13.24 -2.74
CA VAL A 233 28.20 12.71 -1.42
C VAL A 233 26.75 12.26 -1.47
N LEU A 234 26.51 10.99 -1.15
CA LEU A 234 25.17 10.39 -1.09
C LEU A 234 24.65 10.39 0.33
#